data_a355f8fcaf59c8b8138c18fedad14477
#
_entry.id   a355f8fcaf59c8b8138c18fedad14477
#
_cell.length_a   1.000
_cell.length_b   1.000
_cell.length_c   1.000
_cell.angle_alpha   90.00
_cell.angle_beta   90.00
_cell.angle_gamma   90.00
#
_symmetry.space_group_name_H-M   'P 1'
#
loop_
_entity.id
_entity.type
_entity.pdbx_description
1 polymer ?
#
loop_
_entity_poly.entity_id
_entity_poly.type
_entity_poly.pdbx_seq_one_letter_code
_entity_poly.pdbx_strand_id
1 'polypeptide(L)'
;MIQRIQTLWTFIGAIFLFCTIFFNIYTLTNSENASISFNIMGSTVNLILFVLSLGLSLVSIFFFKKRARQKRLVLLSLLITIFLLVNIFFSSFGSVNNSNFKVNFNIGIIFPVLFIIFMTLAYFGIAKDEKILKKSKRLR
;
A
#
# COMPACT_ATOMS: atom_id res chain seq x y z
N MET A 1 -8.49 -23.57 -9.29
CA MET A 1 -7.49 -22.76 -9.99
C MET A 1 -7.56 -21.25 -9.69
N ILE A 2 -8.68 -20.69 -9.31
CA ILE A 2 -8.87 -19.24 -9.03
C ILE A 2 -8.04 -18.73 -7.84
N GLN A 3 -7.74 -19.57 -6.86
CA GLN A 3 -6.92 -19.20 -5.69
C GLN A 3 -5.50 -18.72 -6.02
N ARG A 4 -4.90 -19.20 -7.09
CA ARG A 4 -3.55 -18.82 -7.51
C ARG A 4 -3.48 -17.37 -8.01
N ILE A 5 -4.55 -16.90 -8.66
CA ILE A 5 -4.62 -15.56 -9.24
C ILE A 5 -4.65 -14.49 -8.13
N GLN A 6 -5.38 -14.74 -7.03
CA GLN A 6 -5.48 -13.78 -5.92
C GLN A 6 -4.16 -13.62 -5.17
N THR A 7 -3.45 -14.74 -4.96
CA THR A 7 -2.11 -14.73 -4.36
C THR A 7 -1.11 -14.01 -5.27
N LEU A 8 -1.27 -14.13 -6.58
CA LEU A 8 -0.45 -13.43 -7.56
C LEU A 8 -0.67 -11.91 -7.49
N TRP A 9 -1.92 -11.45 -7.37
CA TRP A 9 -2.23 -10.03 -7.19
C TRP A 9 -1.63 -9.45 -5.91
N THR A 10 -1.73 -10.18 -4.78
CA THR A 10 -1.11 -9.74 -3.52
C THR A 10 0.41 -9.70 -3.61
N PHE A 11 1.03 -10.64 -4.32
CA PHE A 11 2.48 -10.69 -4.52
C PHE A 11 2.97 -9.53 -5.39
N ILE A 12 2.30 -9.26 -6.52
CA ILE A 12 2.61 -8.13 -7.40
C ILE A 12 2.46 -6.81 -6.62
N GLY A 13 1.37 -6.66 -5.86
CA GLY A 13 1.18 -5.50 -5.00
C GLY A 13 2.36 -5.32 -4.02
N ALA A 14 2.78 -6.37 -3.32
CA ALA A 14 3.91 -6.31 -2.39
C ALA A 14 5.21 -5.86 -3.07
N ILE A 15 5.47 -6.30 -4.31
CA ILE A 15 6.63 -5.84 -5.09
C ILE A 15 6.53 -4.34 -5.36
N PHE A 16 5.38 -3.83 -5.79
CA PHE A 16 5.22 -2.40 -6.02
C PHE A 16 5.44 -1.58 -4.74
N LEU A 17 4.88 -2.03 -3.61
CA LEU A 17 5.12 -1.35 -2.35
C LEU A 17 6.61 -1.37 -1.98
N PHE A 18 7.30 -2.49 -2.18
CA PHE A 18 8.74 -2.61 -1.93
C PHE A 18 9.56 -1.65 -2.81
N CYS A 19 9.18 -1.48 -4.07
CA CYS A 19 9.84 -0.54 -4.98
C CYS A 19 9.81 0.92 -4.48
N THR A 20 8.85 1.29 -3.62
CA THR A 20 8.76 2.66 -3.07
C THR A 20 10.03 3.07 -2.30
N ILE A 21 10.80 2.12 -1.77
CA ILE A 21 12.05 2.39 -1.03
C ILE A 21 13.10 3.07 -1.92
N PHE A 22 13.14 2.69 -3.19
CA PHE A 22 14.18 3.13 -4.12
C PHE A 22 13.89 4.50 -4.75
N PHE A 23 12.68 5.01 -4.58
CA PHE A 23 12.26 6.25 -5.24
C PHE A 23 11.90 7.32 -4.22
N ASN A 24 12.23 8.56 -4.56
CA ASN A 24 11.80 9.72 -3.79
C ASN A 24 10.30 9.94 -4.00
N ILE A 25 9.57 10.24 -2.92
CA ILE A 25 8.12 10.43 -2.94
C ILE A 25 7.76 11.85 -3.33
N TYR A 26 8.43 12.82 -2.72
CA TYR A 26 8.27 14.25 -3.04
C TYR A 26 9.56 15.02 -2.82
N THR A 27 9.69 16.15 -3.47
CA THR A 27 10.77 17.11 -3.31
C THR A 27 10.22 18.46 -2.91
N LEU A 28 10.85 19.10 -1.93
CA LEU A 28 10.59 20.48 -1.56
C LEU A 28 11.61 21.37 -2.26
N THR A 29 11.15 22.33 -3.06
CA THR A 29 12.01 23.32 -3.71
C THR A 29 11.77 24.69 -3.10
N ASN A 30 12.85 25.35 -2.69
CA ASN A 30 12.81 26.73 -2.21
C ASN A 30 13.02 27.71 -3.37
N SER A 31 12.65 28.98 -3.17
CA SER A 31 12.90 30.09 -4.11
C SER A 31 14.38 30.24 -4.53
N GLU A 32 15.31 29.75 -3.71
CA GLU A 32 16.76 29.74 -3.98
C GLU A 32 17.26 28.49 -4.71
N ASN A 33 16.36 27.70 -5.33
CA ASN A 33 16.68 26.43 -6.00
C ASN A 33 17.27 25.32 -5.10
N ALA A 34 17.22 25.47 -3.79
CA ALA A 34 17.58 24.40 -2.88
C ALA A 34 16.47 23.33 -2.90
N SER A 35 16.79 22.11 -3.32
CA SER A 35 15.85 21.00 -3.37
C SER A 35 16.16 19.96 -2.28
N ILE A 36 15.17 19.67 -1.44
CA ILE A 36 15.26 18.63 -0.43
C ILE A 36 14.35 17.48 -0.86
N SER A 37 14.94 16.32 -1.14
CA SER A 37 14.20 15.12 -1.53
C SER A 37 13.80 14.30 -0.29
N PHE A 38 12.54 13.91 -0.24
CA PHE A 38 12.00 13.06 0.82
C PHE A 38 11.70 11.66 0.29
N ASN A 39 12.29 10.69 0.98
CA ASN A 39 12.04 9.26 0.78
C ASN A 39 11.21 8.73 1.96
N ILE A 40 10.64 7.53 1.81
CA ILE A 40 9.89 6.83 2.87
C ILE A 40 10.72 6.67 4.16
N MET A 41 12.04 6.50 4.03
CA MET A 41 12.96 6.36 5.15
C MET A 41 13.19 7.66 5.93
N GLY A 42 12.87 8.83 5.36
CA GLY A 42 13.10 10.13 5.99
C GLY A 42 12.16 10.42 7.18
N SER A 43 11.05 9.67 7.33
CA SER A 43 10.10 9.80 8.44
C SER A 43 9.90 8.45 9.12
N THR A 44 10.18 8.39 10.44
CA THR A 44 10.02 7.16 11.23
C THR A 44 8.58 6.63 11.19
N VAL A 45 7.57 7.51 11.20
CA VAL A 45 6.16 7.12 11.13
C VAL A 45 5.84 6.46 9.79
N ASN A 46 6.29 7.06 8.68
CA ASN A 46 6.08 6.50 7.35
C ASN A 46 6.78 5.15 7.18
N LEU A 47 7.98 5.00 7.73
CA LEU A 47 8.72 3.75 7.69
C LEU A 47 8.02 2.65 8.48
N ILE A 48 7.49 2.92 9.67
CA ILE A 48 6.73 1.94 10.47
C ILE A 48 5.47 1.50 9.71
N LEU A 49 4.70 2.43 9.19
CA LEU A 49 3.48 2.12 8.42
C LEU A 49 3.78 1.30 7.18
N PHE A 50 4.87 1.64 6.48
CA PHE A 50 5.34 0.91 5.31
C PHE A 50 5.71 -0.53 5.65
N VAL A 51 6.55 -0.76 6.68
CA VAL A 51 6.97 -2.10 7.11
C VAL A 51 5.78 -2.94 7.57
N LEU A 52 4.85 -2.34 8.33
CA LEU A 52 3.63 -3.02 8.76
C LEU A 52 2.76 -3.44 7.57
N SER A 53 2.53 -2.55 6.61
CA SER A 53 1.72 -2.84 5.43
C SER A 53 2.34 -3.94 4.57
N LEU A 54 3.66 -3.84 4.31
CA LEU A 54 4.40 -4.83 3.54
C LEU A 54 4.43 -6.19 4.26
N GLY A 55 4.68 -6.22 5.56
CA GLY A 55 4.68 -7.43 6.37
C GLY A 55 3.32 -8.13 6.35
N LEU A 56 2.22 -7.39 6.56
CA LEU A 56 0.86 -7.94 6.51
C LEU A 56 0.51 -8.48 5.12
N SER A 57 0.93 -7.80 4.04
CA SER A 57 0.69 -8.28 2.68
C SER A 57 1.42 -9.60 2.41
N LEU A 58 2.68 -9.73 2.82
CA LEU A 58 3.45 -10.96 2.69
C LEU A 58 2.86 -12.10 3.54
N VAL A 59 2.52 -11.81 4.80
CA VAL A 59 1.87 -12.80 5.69
C VAL A 59 0.54 -13.28 5.11
N SER A 60 -0.23 -12.43 4.44
CA SER A 60 -1.50 -12.81 3.81
C SER A 60 -1.32 -13.89 2.74
N ILE A 61 -0.16 -13.93 2.06
CA ILE A 61 0.16 -14.94 1.05
C ILE A 61 0.23 -16.35 1.68
N PHE A 62 0.79 -16.47 2.88
CA PHE A 62 0.90 -17.75 3.57
C PHE A 62 -0.44 -18.28 4.10
N PHE A 63 -1.43 -17.38 4.33
CA PHE A 63 -2.76 -17.76 4.82
C PHE A 63 -3.76 -18.15 3.71
N PHE A 64 -3.29 -18.54 2.51
CA PHE A 64 -4.13 -18.93 1.39
C PHE A 64 -5.14 -20.07 1.70
N LYS A 65 -4.83 -20.97 2.65
CA LYS A 65 -5.74 -22.05 3.10
C LYS A 65 -6.92 -21.53 3.94
N LYS A 66 -6.74 -20.41 4.66
CA LYS A 66 -7.76 -19.82 5.55
C LYS A 66 -8.25 -18.48 4.98
N ARG A 67 -9.14 -18.53 3.98
CA ARG A 67 -9.62 -17.37 3.20
C ARG A 67 -10.13 -16.22 4.04
N ALA A 68 -10.89 -16.50 5.12
CA ALA A 68 -11.39 -15.45 6.00
C ALA A 68 -10.28 -14.69 6.74
N ARG A 69 -9.17 -15.35 7.07
CA ARG A 69 -7.99 -14.69 7.66
C ARG A 69 -7.22 -13.91 6.61
N GLN A 70 -6.99 -14.51 5.44
CA GLN A 70 -6.34 -13.84 4.31
C GLN A 70 -7.05 -12.54 3.95
N LYS A 71 -8.37 -12.58 3.78
CA LYS A 71 -9.20 -11.40 3.48
C LYS A 71 -9.01 -10.29 4.51
N ARG A 72 -8.99 -10.61 5.82
CA ARG A 72 -8.77 -9.62 6.88
C ARG A 72 -7.38 -9.00 6.82
N LEU A 73 -6.33 -9.80 6.57
CA LEU A 73 -4.96 -9.31 6.45
C LEU A 73 -4.78 -8.39 5.24
N VAL A 74 -5.36 -8.76 4.08
CA VAL A 74 -5.36 -7.93 2.87
C VAL A 74 -6.06 -6.59 3.14
N LEU A 75 -7.21 -6.61 3.82
CA LEU A 75 -7.93 -5.39 4.17
C LEU A 75 -7.14 -4.51 5.14
N LEU A 76 -6.51 -5.11 6.16
CA LEU A 76 -5.68 -4.36 7.11
C LEU A 76 -4.48 -3.72 6.42
N SER A 77 -3.76 -4.45 5.56
CA SER A 77 -2.63 -3.88 4.82
C SER A 77 -3.05 -2.74 3.91
N LEU A 78 -4.23 -2.84 3.28
CA LEU A 78 -4.80 -1.79 2.44
C LEU A 78 -5.11 -0.53 3.26
N LEU A 79 -5.77 -0.67 4.42
CA LEU A 79 -6.08 0.46 5.30
C LEU A 79 -4.82 1.17 5.80
N ILE A 80 -3.79 0.39 6.19
CA ILE A 80 -2.51 0.96 6.63
C ILE A 80 -1.82 1.73 5.50
N THR A 81 -1.87 1.24 4.27
CA THR A 81 -1.27 1.94 3.13
C THR A 81 -2.04 3.22 2.77
N ILE A 82 -3.37 3.21 2.88
CA ILE A 82 -4.16 4.44 2.73
C ILE A 82 -3.75 5.46 3.81
N PHE A 83 -3.61 5.02 5.05
CA PHE A 83 -3.17 5.89 6.16
C PHE A 83 -1.75 6.42 5.91
N LEU A 84 -0.85 5.60 5.38
CA LEU A 84 0.50 6.01 4.96
C LEU A 84 0.43 7.13 3.91
N LEU A 85 -0.38 6.98 2.86
CA LEU A 85 -0.54 8.03 1.84
C LEU A 85 -1.10 9.33 2.42
N VAL A 86 -2.10 9.24 3.30
CA VAL A 86 -2.67 10.40 3.99
C VAL A 86 -1.59 11.09 4.82
N ASN A 87 -0.78 10.34 5.56
CA ASN A 87 0.31 10.89 6.37
C ASN A 87 1.37 11.60 5.50
N ILE A 88 1.77 11.02 4.38
CA ILE A 88 2.69 11.64 3.41
C ILE A 88 2.11 12.96 2.91
N PHE A 89 0.81 12.97 2.58
CA PHE A 89 0.13 14.15 2.08
C PHE A 89 0.11 15.29 3.13
N PHE A 90 -0.27 14.98 4.37
CA PHE A 90 -0.26 15.95 5.47
C PHE A 90 1.15 16.48 5.76
N SER A 91 2.17 15.62 5.73
CA SER A 91 3.55 16.02 5.94
C SER A 91 4.05 16.97 4.84
N SER A 92 3.68 16.73 3.58
CA SER A 92 4.05 17.58 2.46
C SER A 92 3.40 18.97 2.55
N PHE A 93 2.11 19.04 2.91
CA PHE A 93 1.40 20.31 3.07
C PHE A 93 1.83 21.09 4.34
N GLY A 94 2.12 20.41 5.44
CA GLY A 94 2.63 21.06 6.65
C GLY A 94 3.95 21.77 6.41
N SER A 95 4.80 21.24 5.55
CA SER A 95 6.07 21.86 5.15
C SER A 95 5.89 23.13 4.30
N VAL A 96 4.81 23.21 3.52
CA VAL A 96 4.48 24.39 2.69
C VAL A 96 4.03 25.56 3.56
N ASN A 97 3.20 25.30 4.57
CA ASN A 97 2.64 26.36 5.40
C ASN A 97 3.70 27.04 6.30
N ASN A 98 4.78 26.34 6.63
CA ASN A 98 5.83 26.84 7.51
C ASN A 98 6.99 27.56 6.78
N SER A 99 7.05 27.44 5.45
CA SER A 99 8.14 28.01 4.64
C SER A 99 7.69 28.07 3.18
N ASN A 100 8.16 29.09 2.43
CA ASN A 100 7.84 29.29 1.01
C ASN A 100 8.36 28.18 0.08
N PHE A 101 8.15 26.89 0.46
CA PHE A 101 8.52 25.73 -0.34
C PHE A 101 7.40 25.32 -1.27
N LYS A 102 7.76 24.97 -2.52
CA LYS A 102 6.87 24.29 -3.47
C LYS A 102 7.06 22.79 -3.37
N VAL A 103 5.95 22.05 -3.27
CA VAL A 103 5.97 20.57 -3.26
C VAL A 103 5.86 20.07 -4.68
N ASN A 104 6.82 19.28 -5.11
CA ASN A 104 6.77 18.52 -6.36
C ASN A 104 6.68 17.02 -6.01
N PHE A 105 5.58 16.37 -6.39
CA PHE A 105 5.44 14.92 -6.24
C PHE A 105 6.24 14.19 -7.30
N ASN A 106 6.99 13.20 -6.87
CA ASN A 106 7.84 12.38 -7.73
C ASN A 106 7.17 11.03 -8.04
N ILE A 107 7.78 10.27 -8.93
CA ILE A 107 7.31 8.95 -9.38
C ILE A 107 7.10 7.98 -8.20
N GLY A 108 7.83 8.14 -7.09
CA GLY A 108 7.74 7.28 -5.90
C GLY A 108 6.33 7.16 -5.31
N ILE A 109 5.46 8.16 -5.46
CA ILE A 109 4.09 8.12 -4.94
C ILE A 109 3.18 7.17 -5.74
N ILE A 110 3.55 6.84 -6.98
CA ILE A 110 2.76 5.96 -7.86
C ILE A 110 2.75 4.52 -7.31
N PHE A 111 3.84 4.07 -6.72
CA PHE A 111 3.98 2.68 -6.24
C PHE A 111 3.01 2.31 -5.10
N PRO A 112 2.83 3.11 -4.03
CA PRO A 112 1.80 2.84 -3.03
C PRO A 112 0.38 2.89 -3.60
N VAL A 113 0.12 3.74 -4.61
CA VAL A 113 -1.18 3.79 -5.29
C VAL A 113 -1.42 2.50 -6.07
N LEU A 114 -0.44 2.02 -6.83
CA LEU A 114 -0.52 0.73 -7.52
C LEU A 114 -0.74 -0.43 -6.53
N PHE A 115 -0.04 -0.42 -5.39
CA PHE A 115 -0.28 -1.40 -4.33
C PHE A 115 -1.75 -1.44 -3.91
N ILE A 116 -2.38 -0.28 -3.67
CA ILE A 116 -3.79 -0.20 -3.29
C ILE A 116 -4.68 -0.82 -4.37
N ILE A 117 -4.41 -0.55 -5.65
CA ILE A 117 -5.18 -1.13 -6.78
C ILE A 117 -5.07 -2.65 -6.76
N PHE A 118 -3.86 -3.21 -6.67
CA PHE A 118 -3.65 -4.66 -6.66
C PHE A 118 -4.25 -5.34 -5.43
N MET A 119 -4.16 -4.70 -4.25
CA MET A 119 -4.76 -5.22 -3.03
C MET A 119 -6.28 -5.18 -3.05
N THR A 120 -6.90 -4.17 -3.68
CA THR A 120 -8.36 -4.13 -3.86
C THR A 120 -8.83 -5.24 -4.81
N LEU A 121 -8.11 -5.49 -5.91
CA LEU A 121 -8.40 -6.61 -6.82
C LEU A 121 -8.29 -7.95 -6.09
N ALA A 122 -7.24 -8.16 -5.30
CA ALA A 122 -7.06 -9.35 -4.48
C ALA A 122 -8.22 -9.53 -3.48
N TYR A 123 -8.61 -8.45 -2.77
CA TYR A 123 -9.70 -8.47 -1.80
C TYR A 123 -11.03 -8.88 -2.43
N PHE A 124 -11.40 -8.28 -3.56
CA PHE A 124 -12.63 -8.64 -4.27
C PHE A 124 -12.62 -10.07 -4.80
N GLY A 125 -11.46 -10.53 -5.28
CA GLY A 125 -11.27 -11.91 -5.70
C GLY A 125 -11.54 -12.89 -4.55
N ILE A 126 -10.90 -12.68 -3.38
CA ILE A 126 -11.08 -13.52 -2.19
C ILE A 126 -12.53 -13.50 -1.71
N ALA A 127 -13.18 -12.32 -1.70
CA ALA A 127 -14.56 -12.17 -1.28
C ALA A 127 -15.53 -12.93 -2.21
N LYS A 128 -15.31 -12.90 -3.52
CA LYS A 128 -16.09 -13.65 -4.52
C LYS A 128 -15.98 -15.16 -4.29
N ASP A 129 -14.77 -15.66 -4.07
CA ASP A 129 -14.54 -17.08 -3.81
C ASP A 129 -15.18 -17.56 -2.51
N GLU A 130 -15.10 -16.74 -1.45
CA GLU A 130 -15.76 -17.03 -0.17
C GLU A 130 -17.28 -17.18 -0.35
N LYS A 131 -17.88 -16.29 -1.15
CA LYS A 131 -19.32 -16.31 -1.45
C LYS A 131 -19.74 -17.58 -2.20
N ILE A 132 -18.94 -18.00 -3.20
CA ILE A 132 -19.20 -19.23 -3.97
C ILE A 132 -19.15 -20.46 -3.06
N LEU A 133 -18.16 -20.57 -2.17
CA LEU A 133 -18.03 -21.70 -1.25
C LEU A 133 -19.18 -21.76 -0.24
N LYS A 134 -19.62 -20.62 0.29
CA LYS A 134 -20.78 -20.57 1.19
C LYS A 134 -22.06 -21.05 0.49
N LYS A 135 -22.24 -20.71 -0.80
CA LYS A 135 -23.37 -21.14 -1.59
C LYS A 135 -23.34 -22.67 -1.85
N SER A 136 -22.18 -23.23 -2.17
CA SER A 136 -22.00 -24.68 -2.35
C SER A 136 -22.26 -25.48 -1.07
N LYS A 137 -21.87 -24.97 0.11
CA LYS A 137 -22.15 -25.62 1.41
C LYS A 137 -23.62 -25.61 1.82
N ARG A 138 -24.44 -24.68 1.28
CA ARG A 138 -25.89 -24.61 1.57
C ARG A 138 -26.71 -25.57 0.71
N LEU A 139 -26.13 -26.07 -0.36
CA LEU A 139 -26.80 -26.99 -1.31
C LEU A 139 -26.50 -28.48 -1.02
N ARG A 140 -25.72 -28.75 0.01
CA ARG A 140 -25.46 -30.10 0.56
C ARG A 140 -26.16 -30.25 1.90
#